data_97d50b2d49a966a03483cfe53ce99406
#
_entry.id   97d50b2d49a966a03483cfe53ce99406
#
_cell.length_a   1.000
_cell.length_b   1.000
_cell.length_c   1.000
_cell.angle_alpha   90.00
_cell.angle_beta   90.00
_cell.angle_gamma   90.00
#
_symmetry.space_group_name_H-M   'P 1'
#
loop_
_entity.id
_entity.type
_entity.pdbx_description
1 polymer ?
#
loop_
_entity_poly.entity_id
_entity_poly.type
_entity_poly.pdbx_seq_one_letter_code
_entity_poly.pdbx_strand_id
1 'polypeptide(L)'
;MRVSGLLITKNNGVTLDWALESVYRFLDEIVIIDDFSTDRTVEIAQKYGAKVYAHHFENFAAQRNYGIEKCTGDWIFTMDADEVMGENLGEAFSYLHRTRYRAFLFPRYNLVHLDPLVIINSPHHYSEWQVRIFVNDGRSTYINPVHHQLQDCRPRLKIPFVNIFHFHYLLHDYDTRKKRVDYYEAIEKGAGFPACYLFEDYPHTYLYGVEHIEKNLMEKLKREMAAVTYDYQVNEKEQRAFERSLSMKTKITKIRSVFGI
;
A
#
# COMPACT_ATOMS: atom_id res chain seq x y z
N MET A 1 12.46 14.66 -18.50
CA MET A 1 11.33 14.16 -17.74
C MET A 1 11.83 13.86 -16.33
N ARG A 2 11.25 14.50 -15.34
CA ARG A 2 11.60 14.34 -13.92
C ARG A 2 10.42 13.76 -13.16
N VAL A 3 10.70 12.93 -12.18
CA VAL A 3 9.68 12.29 -11.33
C VAL A 3 9.91 12.65 -9.87
N SER A 4 8.90 13.26 -9.24
CA SER A 4 8.88 13.50 -7.80
C SER A 4 8.22 12.32 -7.09
N GLY A 5 8.90 11.75 -6.09
CA GLY A 5 8.28 10.83 -5.15
C GLY A 5 7.53 11.62 -4.07
N LEU A 6 6.29 11.26 -3.78
CA LEU A 6 5.47 11.89 -2.74
C LEU A 6 4.97 10.85 -1.74
N LEU A 7 5.36 10.99 -0.49
CA LEU A 7 4.85 10.17 0.61
C LEU A 7 4.31 11.09 1.73
N ILE A 8 3.31 10.59 2.44
CA ILE A 8 2.84 11.18 3.70
C ILE A 8 3.20 10.23 4.84
N THR A 9 3.64 10.77 5.96
CA THR A 9 4.17 9.96 7.07
C THR A 9 3.66 10.40 8.44
N LYS A 10 3.52 9.41 9.32
CA LYS A 10 3.36 9.59 10.78
C LYS A 10 3.84 8.35 11.49
N ASN A 11 5.01 8.45 12.14
CA ASN A 11 5.62 7.34 12.88
C ASN A 11 5.74 6.04 12.05
N ASN A 12 6.34 6.16 10.87
CA ASN A 12 6.59 5.05 9.94
C ASN A 12 8.04 4.53 10.00
N GLY A 13 8.75 4.73 11.11
CA GLY A 13 10.16 4.36 11.26
C GLY A 13 10.48 2.88 11.06
N VAL A 14 9.47 2.01 11.06
CA VAL A 14 9.62 0.57 10.77
C VAL A 14 9.63 0.29 9.28
N THR A 15 8.74 0.93 8.51
CA THR A 15 8.45 0.54 7.11
C THR A 15 9.05 1.50 6.08
N LEU A 16 9.30 2.74 6.47
CA LEU A 16 9.72 3.78 5.53
C LEU A 16 11.04 3.46 4.82
N ASP A 17 11.98 2.77 5.47
CA ASP A 17 13.24 2.34 4.85
C ASP A 17 12.97 1.35 3.69
N TRP A 18 12.10 0.37 3.89
CA TRP A 18 11.70 -0.58 2.85
C TRP A 18 10.94 0.09 1.71
N ALA A 19 10.01 0.99 2.07
CA ALA A 19 9.24 1.76 1.10
C ALA A 19 10.17 2.56 0.18
N LEU A 20 11.05 3.37 0.75
CA LEU A 20 11.98 4.21 0.00
C LEU A 20 13.01 3.38 -0.78
N GLU A 21 13.55 2.31 -0.20
CA GLU A 21 14.51 1.44 -0.88
C GLU A 21 13.92 0.85 -2.17
N SER A 22 12.63 0.55 -2.19
CA SER A 22 11.97 -0.02 -3.37
C SER A 22 11.84 0.94 -4.55
N VAL A 23 11.95 2.28 -4.31
CA VAL A 23 11.61 3.28 -5.31
C VAL A 23 12.67 4.36 -5.54
N TYR A 24 13.54 4.67 -4.55
CA TYR A 24 14.39 5.87 -4.56
C TYR A 24 15.22 6.03 -5.83
N ARG A 25 15.71 4.93 -6.40
CA ARG A 25 16.56 4.93 -7.62
C ARG A 25 15.84 5.38 -8.90
N PHE A 26 14.52 5.46 -8.87
CA PHE A 26 13.67 5.86 -9.99
C PHE A 26 13.16 7.29 -9.88
N LEU A 27 13.50 7.99 -8.78
CA LEU A 27 12.98 9.30 -8.45
C LEU A 27 14.07 10.37 -8.56
N ASP A 28 13.73 11.52 -9.14
CA ASP A 28 14.64 12.67 -9.23
C ASP A 28 14.62 13.54 -7.97
N GLU A 29 13.54 13.46 -7.20
CA GLU A 29 13.40 14.03 -5.87
C GLU A 29 12.44 13.22 -5.04
N ILE A 30 12.57 13.30 -3.73
CA ILE A 30 11.66 12.69 -2.76
C ILE A 30 11.11 13.80 -1.86
N VAL A 31 9.79 13.92 -1.83
CA VAL A 31 9.03 14.86 -0.99
C VAL A 31 8.26 14.05 0.04
N ILE A 32 8.48 14.34 1.31
CA ILE A 32 7.78 13.70 2.42
C ILE A 32 7.04 14.77 3.22
N ILE A 33 5.75 14.56 3.42
CA ILE A 33 4.91 15.39 4.27
C ILE A 33 4.70 14.63 5.58
N ASP A 34 5.36 15.10 6.61
CA ASP A 34 5.41 14.44 7.92
C ASP A 34 4.50 15.15 8.93
N ASP A 35 3.63 14.38 9.58
CA ASP A 35 2.78 14.89 10.66
C ASP A 35 3.50 14.80 12.02
N PHE A 36 4.65 15.48 12.14
CA PHE A 36 5.42 15.58 13.39
C PHE A 36 5.72 14.19 14.00
N SER A 37 6.33 13.30 13.23
CA SER A 37 6.78 11.99 13.72
C SER A 37 7.79 12.15 14.87
N THR A 38 7.68 11.26 15.85
CA THR A 38 8.52 11.25 17.06
C THR A 38 9.48 10.06 17.10
N ASP A 39 9.37 9.17 16.12
CA ASP A 39 10.26 8.03 15.92
C ASP A 39 11.36 8.34 14.88
N ARG A 40 11.99 7.31 14.33
CA ARG A 40 13.08 7.46 13.34
C ARG A 40 12.61 7.84 11.93
N THR A 41 11.34 8.13 11.70
CA THR A 41 10.78 8.41 10.36
C THR A 41 11.55 9.50 9.63
N VAL A 42 11.78 10.66 10.27
CA VAL A 42 12.48 11.80 9.65
C VAL A 42 13.97 11.48 9.39
N GLU A 43 14.64 10.78 10.32
CA GLU A 43 16.01 10.31 10.14
C GLU A 43 16.14 9.41 8.90
N ILE A 44 15.24 8.45 8.76
CA ILE A 44 15.21 7.53 7.60
C ILE A 44 14.96 8.32 6.30
N ALA A 45 13.99 9.22 6.30
CA ALA A 45 13.71 10.07 5.14
C ALA A 45 14.96 10.83 4.66
N GLN A 46 15.68 11.43 5.58
CA GLN A 46 16.91 12.19 5.30
C GLN A 46 18.03 11.32 4.73
N LYS A 47 18.15 10.06 5.15
CA LYS A 47 19.12 9.08 4.60
C LYS A 47 18.95 8.91 3.08
N TYR A 48 17.73 9.03 2.56
CA TYR A 48 17.42 8.96 1.13
C TYR A 48 17.43 10.32 0.43
N GLY A 49 17.88 11.39 1.10
CA GLY A 49 17.92 12.74 0.54
C GLY A 49 16.55 13.38 0.37
N ALA A 50 15.53 12.89 1.09
CA ALA A 50 14.18 13.43 1.00
C ALA A 50 14.08 14.85 1.56
N LYS A 51 13.28 15.68 0.88
CA LYS A 51 12.82 16.96 1.41
C LYS A 51 11.63 16.71 2.32
N VAL A 52 11.82 16.87 3.62
CA VAL A 52 10.78 16.65 4.62
C VAL A 52 10.11 17.97 4.99
N TYR A 53 8.81 18.02 4.89
CA TYR A 53 7.95 19.16 5.28
C TYR A 53 7.06 18.74 6.44
N ALA A 54 7.24 19.37 7.59
CA ALA A 54 6.33 19.16 8.73
C ALA A 54 5.01 19.87 8.46
N HIS A 55 3.91 19.11 8.52
CA HIS A 55 2.56 19.62 8.27
C HIS A 55 1.54 18.83 9.10
N HIS A 56 0.74 19.52 9.88
CA HIS A 56 -0.31 18.88 10.69
C HIS A 56 -1.31 18.15 9.80
N PHE A 57 -1.58 16.91 10.18
CA PHE A 57 -2.56 16.09 9.50
C PHE A 57 -3.98 16.61 9.79
N GLU A 58 -4.61 17.11 8.76
CA GLU A 58 -6.03 17.46 8.77
C GLU A 58 -6.87 16.29 8.25
N ASN A 59 -6.54 15.80 7.07
CA ASN A 59 -7.07 14.61 6.44
C ASN A 59 -6.14 14.13 5.32
N PHE A 60 -6.39 12.93 4.78
CA PHE A 60 -5.51 12.34 3.76
C PHE A 60 -5.45 13.16 2.46
N ALA A 61 -6.58 13.70 1.99
CA ALA A 61 -6.59 14.50 0.76
C ALA A 61 -5.82 15.80 0.94
N ALA A 62 -6.05 16.54 2.03
CA ALA A 62 -5.33 17.77 2.35
C ALA A 62 -3.82 17.53 2.43
N GLN A 63 -3.40 16.46 3.15
CA GLN A 63 -1.99 16.11 3.31
C GLN A 63 -1.30 15.81 1.97
N ARG A 64 -1.96 15.05 1.09
CA ARG A 64 -1.42 14.74 -0.24
C ARG A 64 -1.43 15.96 -1.16
N ASN A 65 -2.45 16.79 -1.13
CA ASN A 65 -2.53 18.02 -1.94
C ASN A 65 -1.43 19.01 -1.54
N TYR A 66 -1.18 19.18 -0.24
CA TYR A 66 -0.05 19.98 0.23
C TYR A 66 1.28 19.41 -0.31
N GLY A 67 1.42 18.08 -0.36
CA GLY A 67 2.61 17.44 -0.92
C GLY A 67 2.73 17.64 -2.44
N ILE A 68 1.64 17.61 -3.21
CA ILE A 68 1.66 17.90 -4.65
C ILE A 68 2.26 19.29 -4.92
N GLU A 69 1.93 20.29 -4.12
CA GLU A 69 2.47 21.66 -4.24
C GLU A 69 3.99 21.74 -4.03
N LYS A 70 4.57 20.79 -3.32
CA LYS A 70 6.03 20.72 -3.06
C LYS A 70 6.80 19.95 -4.13
N CYS A 71 6.10 19.20 -4.98
CA CYS A 71 6.70 18.41 -6.05
C CYS A 71 7.05 19.29 -7.25
N THR A 72 8.27 19.12 -7.82
CA THR A 72 8.77 19.91 -8.95
C THR A 72 8.95 19.10 -10.23
N GLY A 73 8.77 17.78 -10.17
CA GLY A 73 8.86 16.89 -11.34
C GLY A 73 7.70 17.02 -12.30
N ASP A 74 7.87 16.57 -13.54
CA ASP A 74 6.82 16.50 -14.56
C ASP A 74 5.75 15.46 -14.20
N TRP A 75 6.17 14.45 -13.43
CA TRP A 75 5.33 13.37 -12.92
C TRP A 75 5.47 13.27 -11.42
N ILE A 76 4.39 12.87 -10.76
CA ILE A 76 4.40 12.52 -9.34
C ILE A 76 4.20 10.99 -9.23
N PHE A 77 5.13 10.33 -8.55
CA PHE A 77 4.97 8.99 -8.05
C PHE A 77 4.57 9.07 -6.56
N THR A 78 3.44 8.50 -6.19
CA THR A 78 2.95 8.52 -4.80
C THR A 78 2.77 7.11 -4.26
N MET A 79 3.10 6.91 -2.99
CA MET A 79 2.86 5.64 -2.29
C MET A 79 2.60 5.89 -0.80
N ASP A 80 2.14 4.86 -0.12
CA ASP A 80 2.01 4.90 1.34
C ASP A 80 3.33 4.41 1.97
N ALA A 81 3.65 4.90 3.17
CA ALA A 81 4.92 4.59 3.83
C ALA A 81 5.01 3.14 4.36
N ASP A 82 3.91 2.41 4.27
CA ASP A 82 3.78 0.98 4.59
C ASP A 82 3.53 0.11 3.34
N GLU A 83 3.96 0.61 2.17
CA GLU A 83 3.94 -0.13 0.89
C GLU A 83 5.37 -0.36 0.37
N VAL A 84 5.56 -1.45 -0.36
CA VAL A 84 6.78 -1.75 -1.12
C VAL A 84 6.39 -2.04 -2.56
N MET A 85 7.12 -1.45 -3.50
CA MET A 85 6.91 -1.70 -4.93
C MET A 85 7.67 -2.93 -5.39
N GLY A 86 7.06 -3.67 -6.30
CA GLY A 86 7.65 -4.84 -6.92
C GLY A 86 8.85 -4.56 -7.82
N GLU A 87 9.61 -5.60 -8.12
CA GLU A 87 10.92 -5.53 -8.81
C GLU A 87 10.84 -4.91 -10.22
N ASN A 88 9.69 -5.01 -10.90
CA ASN A 88 9.53 -4.53 -12.28
C ASN A 88 9.16 -3.04 -12.41
N LEU A 89 9.24 -2.27 -11.34
CA LEU A 89 8.85 -0.85 -11.34
C LEU A 89 9.58 -0.03 -12.41
N GLY A 90 10.86 -0.30 -12.64
CA GLY A 90 11.65 0.39 -13.67
C GLY A 90 11.07 0.29 -15.08
N GLU A 91 10.43 -0.83 -15.42
CA GLU A 91 9.73 -0.99 -16.70
C GLU A 91 8.54 -0.03 -16.82
N ALA A 92 7.76 0.14 -15.74
CA ALA A 92 6.64 1.09 -15.73
C ALA A 92 7.09 2.54 -15.99
N PHE A 93 8.23 2.94 -15.47
CA PHE A 93 8.79 4.29 -15.71
C PHE A 93 9.17 4.53 -17.17
N SER A 94 9.50 3.48 -17.94
CA SER A 94 9.80 3.61 -19.37
C SER A 94 8.60 4.12 -20.19
N TYR A 95 7.37 3.85 -19.75
CA TYR A 95 6.14 4.32 -20.42
C TYR A 95 5.90 5.83 -20.26
N LEU A 96 6.57 6.51 -19.33
CA LEU A 96 6.32 7.93 -19.06
C LEU A 96 6.84 8.85 -20.16
N HIS A 97 7.81 8.41 -20.96
CA HIS A 97 8.51 9.27 -21.92
C HIS A 97 7.67 9.75 -23.12
N ARG A 98 6.70 8.95 -23.57
CA ARG A 98 5.88 9.28 -24.76
C ARG A 98 4.47 8.70 -24.62
N THR A 99 3.79 9.02 -23.56
CA THR A 99 2.46 8.49 -23.28
C THR A 99 1.37 9.54 -23.46
N ARG A 100 0.20 9.09 -23.89
CA ARG A 100 -1.04 9.88 -23.85
C ARG A 100 -1.80 9.73 -22.53
N TYR A 101 -1.39 8.79 -21.71
CA TYR A 101 -2.03 8.55 -20.41
C TYR A 101 -1.56 9.58 -19.40
N ARG A 102 -2.45 9.94 -18.49
CA ARG A 102 -2.20 10.93 -17.43
C ARG A 102 -1.95 10.29 -16.06
N ALA A 103 -2.31 9.02 -15.93
CA ALA A 103 -2.01 8.28 -14.71
C ALA A 103 -1.87 6.79 -14.99
N PHE A 104 -1.14 6.12 -14.07
CA PHE A 104 -0.87 4.70 -14.10
C PHE A 104 -1.33 4.08 -12.80
N LEU A 105 -2.03 2.93 -12.93
CA LEU A 105 -2.58 2.17 -11.82
C LEU A 105 -1.86 0.85 -11.69
N PHE A 106 -1.59 0.48 -10.46
CA PHE A 106 -0.89 -0.75 -10.11
C PHE A 106 -1.76 -1.61 -9.18
N PRO A 107 -1.73 -2.96 -9.30
CA PRO A 107 -2.45 -3.84 -8.41
C PRO A 107 -1.79 -3.83 -7.03
N ARG A 108 -2.61 -3.72 -5.97
CA ARG A 108 -2.17 -3.76 -4.57
C ARG A 108 -2.55 -5.08 -3.93
N TYR A 109 -1.57 -5.70 -3.29
CA TYR A 109 -1.72 -6.90 -2.50
C TYR A 109 -1.58 -6.58 -1.02
N ASN A 110 -2.64 -6.79 -0.26
CA ASN A 110 -2.66 -6.59 1.18
C ASN A 110 -2.15 -7.85 1.86
N LEU A 111 -0.93 -7.79 2.40
CA LEU A 111 -0.26 -8.90 3.05
C LEU A 111 -0.79 -9.10 4.47
N VAL A 112 -1.10 -10.34 4.83
CA VAL A 112 -1.51 -10.74 6.19
C VAL A 112 -0.56 -11.72 6.84
N HIS A 113 0.26 -12.40 6.05
CA HIS A 113 1.27 -13.32 6.53
C HIS A 113 2.40 -13.44 5.50
N LEU A 114 3.66 -13.57 5.94
CA LEU A 114 4.82 -13.65 5.06
C LEU A 114 5.36 -15.08 4.87
N ASP A 115 5.13 -15.98 5.83
CA ASP A 115 5.62 -17.35 5.75
C ASP A 115 4.57 -18.37 6.24
N PRO A 116 3.79 -18.99 5.34
CA PRO A 116 3.76 -18.75 3.89
C PRO A 116 3.21 -17.36 3.53
N LEU A 117 3.58 -16.86 2.36
CA LEU A 117 3.05 -15.57 1.88
C LEU A 117 1.54 -15.67 1.63
N VAL A 118 0.76 -14.87 2.35
CA VAL A 118 -0.69 -14.84 2.28
C VAL A 118 -1.20 -13.42 2.09
N ILE A 119 -2.15 -13.25 1.17
CA ILE A 119 -2.85 -11.99 0.91
C ILE A 119 -4.33 -12.11 1.23
N ILE A 120 -4.96 -10.97 1.54
CA ILE A 120 -6.42 -10.87 1.61
C ILE A 120 -7.01 -10.79 0.20
N ASN A 121 -8.06 -11.55 -0.02
CA ASN A 121 -8.95 -11.40 -1.15
C ASN A 121 -10.40 -11.38 -0.66
N SER A 122 -11.05 -10.25 -0.81
CA SER A 122 -12.47 -10.07 -0.52
C SER A 122 -13.09 -9.19 -1.60
N PRO A 123 -14.41 -9.06 -1.68
CA PRO A 123 -15.05 -8.13 -2.60
C PRO A 123 -14.56 -6.70 -2.49
N HIS A 124 -14.00 -6.33 -1.33
CA HIS A 124 -13.45 -5.00 -1.06
C HIS A 124 -11.96 -4.87 -1.42
N HIS A 125 -11.21 -6.00 -1.54
CA HIS A 125 -9.76 -6.01 -1.78
C HIS A 125 -9.39 -6.65 -3.13
N TYR A 126 -10.34 -7.29 -3.83
CA TYR A 126 -10.03 -7.95 -5.09
C TYR A 126 -9.78 -6.93 -6.20
N SER A 127 -8.66 -7.13 -6.91
CA SER A 127 -8.25 -6.23 -7.99
C SER A 127 -8.20 -4.77 -7.56
N GLU A 128 -7.70 -4.50 -6.36
CA GLU A 128 -7.51 -3.14 -5.88
C GLU A 128 -6.40 -2.44 -6.69
N TRP A 129 -6.83 -1.57 -7.60
CA TRP A 129 -5.94 -0.81 -8.47
C TRP A 129 -5.72 0.58 -7.90
N GLN A 130 -4.48 0.87 -7.53
CA GLN A 130 -4.09 2.16 -6.96
C GLN A 130 -3.42 3.03 -8.02
N VAL A 131 -3.84 4.29 -8.13
CA VAL A 131 -3.10 5.30 -8.89
C VAL A 131 -1.81 5.59 -8.12
N ARG A 132 -0.66 5.32 -8.73
CA ARG A 132 0.64 5.61 -8.10
C ARG A 132 1.51 6.56 -8.91
N ILE A 133 1.28 6.72 -10.22
CA ILE A 133 1.97 7.70 -11.04
C ILE A 133 0.93 8.58 -11.74
N PHE A 134 1.15 9.88 -11.73
CA PHE A 134 0.30 10.83 -12.46
C PHE A 134 1.05 12.10 -12.88
N VAL A 135 0.54 12.77 -13.93
CA VAL A 135 1.13 14.02 -14.47
C VAL A 135 0.99 15.13 -13.45
N ASN A 136 2.08 15.87 -13.23
CA ASN A 136 2.13 17.06 -12.39
C ASN A 136 1.91 18.33 -13.24
N ASP A 137 0.69 18.62 -13.61
CA ASP A 137 0.32 19.79 -14.44
C ASP A 137 -0.65 20.74 -13.73
N GLY A 138 -0.78 20.64 -12.43
CA GLY A 138 -1.64 21.48 -11.59
C GLY A 138 -3.14 21.17 -11.68
N ARG A 139 -3.56 20.13 -12.43
CA ARG A 139 -4.99 19.77 -12.56
C ARG A 139 -5.42 18.70 -11.60
N SER A 140 -4.52 17.72 -11.35
CA SER A 140 -4.87 16.57 -10.52
C SER A 140 -4.87 16.96 -9.05
N THR A 141 -5.96 16.61 -8.34
CA THR A 141 -6.13 16.88 -6.92
C THR A 141 -6.77 15.69 -6.23
N TYR A 142 -6.40 15.48 -4.96
CA TYR A 142 -7.05 14.48 -4.12
C TYR A 142 -8.32 15.08 -3.50
N ILE A 143 -9.37 14.27 -3.50
CA ILE A 143 -10.64 14.55 -2.83
C ILE A 143 -10.96 13.45 -1.83
N ASN A 144 -11.93 13.69 -0.98
CA ASN A 144 -12.41 12.89 0.15
C ASN A 144 -11.40 12.85 1.31
N PRO A 145 -11.83 13.15 2.51
CA PRO A 145 -10.97 13.19 3.69
C PRO A 145 -10.42 11.82 4.06
N VAL A 146 -11.22 10.76 3.88
CA VAL A 146 -10.84 9.34 4.02
C VAL A 146 -11.07 8.65 2.68
N HIS A 147 -10.30 7.58 2.39
CA HIS A 147 -10.34 6.89 1.09
C HIS A 147 -10.20 7.85 -0.10
N HIS A 148 -9.25 8.75 0.04
CA HIS A 148 -8.97 9.81 -0.91
C HIS A 148 -8.78 9.29 -2.34
N GLN A 149 -9.34 10.01 -3.30
CA GLN A 149 -9.28 9.67 -4.72
C GLN A 149 -8.64 10.82 -5.50
N LEU A 150 -7.76 10.46 -6.45
CA LEU A 150 -7.17 11.43 -7.36
C LEU A 150 -8.15 11.73 -8.51
N GLN A 151 -8.56 12.99 -8.64
CA GLN A 151 -9.36 13.50 -9.76
C GLN A 151 -8.49 14.01 -10.90
N ASP A 152 -9.12 14.28 -12.05
CA ASP A 152 -8.54 14.92 -13.26
C ASP A 152 -7.25 14.27 -13.80
N CYS A 153 -7.10 12.96 -13.55
CA CYS A 153 -5.98 12.16 -13.99
C CYS A 153 -6.34 11.17 -15.11
N ARG A 154 -7.33 11.46 -15.96
CA ARG A 154 -7.70 10.62 -17.11
C ARG A 154 -7.07 11.15 -18.41
N PRO A 155 -6.73 10.29 -19.39
CA PRO A 155 -6.90 8.82 -19.40
C PRO A 155 -5.88 8.08 -18.52
N ARG A 156 -6.26 6.91 -18.01
CA ARG A 156 -5.47 6.06 -17.08
C ARG A 156 -5.06 4.76 -17.77
N LEU A 157 -3.88 4.23 -17.41
CA LEU A 157 -3.38 2.92 -17.84
C LEU A 157 -3.18 2.00 -16.64
N LYS A 158 -3.67 0.77 -16.72
CA LYS A 158 -3.36 -0.28 -15.74
C LYS A 158 -2.06 -0.98 -16.11
N ILE A 159 -1.16 -1.10 -15.15
CA ILE A 159 0.14 -1.78 -15.26
C ILE A 159 0.08 -3.07 -14.44
N PRO A 160 -0.22 -4.23 -15.02
CA PRO A 160 -0.49 -5.46 -14.29
C PRO A 160 0.77 -6.21 -13.83
N PHE A 161 1.94 -5.84 -14.31
CA PHE A 161 3.20 -6.54 -14.05
C PHE A 161 4.06 -5.88 -12.95
N VAL A 162 3.59 -4.79 -12.35
CA VAL A 162 4.21 -4.15 -11.18
C VAL A 162 3.25 -4.25 -10.00
N ASN A 163 3.67 -4.92 -8.96
CA ASN A 163 2.85 -5.14 -7.78
C ASN A 163 3.15 -4.11 -6.68
N ILE A 164 2.13 -3.78 -5.89
CA ILE A 164 2.27 -3.05 -4.63
C ILE A 164 2.04 -4.07 -3.51
N PHE A 165 2.96 -4.17 -2.57
CA PHE A 165 2.82 -4.98 -1.37
C PHE A 165 2.56 -4.08 -0.17
N HIS A 166 1.39 -4.20 0.43
CA HIS A 166 0.92 -3.35 1.52
C HIS A 166 0.93 -4.11 2.83
N PHE A 167 1.61 -3.56 3.83
CA PHE A 167 1.92 -4.22 5.10
C PHE A 167 0.93 -3.93 6.22
N HIS A 168 -0.09 -3.14 5.98
CA HIS A 168 -1.03 -2.67 7.00
C HIS A 168 -1.52 -3.79 7.95
N TYR A 169 -1.91 -4.94 7.40
CA TYR A 169 -2.44 -6.05 8.20
C TYR A 169 -1.36 -6.88 8.89
N LEU A 170 -0.13 -6.84 8.40
CA LEU A 170 1.02 -7.44 9.10
C LEU A 170 1.49 -6.60 10.28
N LEU A 171 1.28 -5.28 10.22
CA LEU A 171 1.77 -4.32 11.20
C LEU A 171 0.78 -4.03 12.33
N HIS A 172 -0.49 -4.32 12.10
CA HIS A 172 -1.57 -3.92 13.00
C HIS A 172 -2.48 -5.10 13.33
N ASP A 173 -2.57 -5.39 14.62
CA ASP A 173 -3.50 -6.36 15.16
C ASP A 173 -4.96 -5.91 14.99
N TYR A 174 -5.89 -6.80 15.30
CA TYR A 174 -7.33 -6.55 15.19
C TYR A 174 -7.77 -5.30 15.96
N ASP A 175 -7.28 -5.11 17.19
CA ASP A 175 -7.70 -3.98 18.03
C ASP A 175 -7.20 -2.64 17.51
N THR A 176 -5.98 -2.60 16.98
CA THR A 176 -5.41 -1.42 16.32
C THR A 176 -6.19 -1.08 15.04
N ARG A 177 -6.54 -2.09 14.25
CA ARG A 177 -7.36 -1.89 13.04
C ARG A 177 -8.78 -1.44 13.38
N LYS A 178 -9.36 -1.94 14.49
CA LYS A 178 -10.66 -1.49 14.99
C LYS A 178 -10.63 -0.02 15.39
N LYS A 179 -9.61 0.42 16.12
CA LYS A 179 -9.43 1.85 16.45
C LYS A 179 -9.33 2.72 15.18
N ARG A 180 -8.72 2.21 14.11
CA ARG A 180 -8.67 2.91 12.83
C ARG A 180 -10.05 3.02 12.17
N VAL A 181 -10.86 1.96 12.21
CA VAL A 181 -12.25 1.98 11.74
C VAL A 181 -13.05 3.05 12.48
N ASP A 182 -12.96 3.07 13.81
CA ASP A 182 -13.65 4.05 14.65
C ASP A 182 -13.17 5.49 14.34
N TYR A 183 -11.87 5.67 14.15
CA TYR A 183 -11.29 6.97 13.78
C TYR A 183 -11.76 7.47 12.41
N TYR A 184 -11.82 6.61 11.39
CA TYR A 184 -12.29 6.97 10.06
C TYR A 184 -13.79 7.30 10.06
N GLU A 185 -14.58 6.55 10.83
CA GLU A 185 -16.01 6.81 11.00
C GLU A 185 -16.27 8.16 11.69
N ALA A 186 -15.37 8.58 12.59
CA ALA A 186 -15.43 9.89 13.23
C ALA A 186 -15.09 11.06 12.28
N ILE A 187 -14.18 10.82 11.30
CA ILE A 187 -13.84 11.84 10.27
C ILE A 187 -14.99 11.98 9.27
N GLU A 188 -15.51 10.87 8.78
CA GLU A 188 -16.54 10.83 7.75
C GLU A 188 -17.46 9.63 7.99
N LYS A 189 -18.74 9.87 8.23
CA LYS A 189 -19.73 8.83 8.48
C LYS A 189 -19.81 7.86 7.32
N GLY A 190 -19.64 6.57 7.60
CA GLY A 190 -19.62 5.49 6.61
C GLY A 190 -18.23 5.22 6.02
N ALA A 191 -17.18 5.95 6.40
CA ALA A 191 -15.83 5.77 5.89
C ALA A 191 -15.01 4.71 6.67
N GLY A 192 -15.52 4.18 7.77
CA GLY A 192 -14.83 3.16 8.58
C GLY A 192 -14.56 1.86 7.84
N PHE A 193 -15.46 1.47 6.92
CA PHE A 193 -15.37 0.23 6.13
C PHE A 193 -14.92 -1.00 6.94
N PRO A 194 -15.67 -1.42 8.00
CA PRO A 194 -15.24 -2.52 8.86
C PRO A 194 -14.92 -3.80 8.07
N ALA A 195 -15.66 -4.09 6.98
CA ALA A 195 -15.42 -5.25 6.13
C ALA A 195 -14.05 -5.27 5.45
N CYS A 196 -13.39 -4.09 5.30
CA CYS A 196 -12.02 -4.01 4.81
C CYS A 196 -11.01 -4.29 5.92
N TYR A 197 -11.17 -3.63 7.07
CA TYR A 197 -10.15 -3.63 8.12
C TYR A 197 -10.28 -4.76 9.12
N LEU A 198 -11.50 -5.25 9.36
CA LEU A 198 -11.84 -6.31 10.32
C LEU A 198 -12.30 -7.56 9.56
N PHE A 199 -11.49 -7.99 8.60
CA PHE A 199 -11.83 -9.05 7.66
C PHE A 199 -12.17 -10.39 8.34
N GLU A 200 -11.68 -10.62 9.55
CA GLU A 200 -11.94 -11.82 10.34
C GLU A 200 -13.43 -11.98 10.71
N ASP A 201 -14.12 -10.87 10.83
CA ASP A 201 -15.55 -10.85 11.20
C ASP A 201 -16.47 -11.04 9.97
N TYR A 202 -15.91 -11.09 8.74
CA TYR A 202 -16.68 -11.13 7.50
C TYR A 202 -16.53 -12.48 6.79
N PRO A 203 -17.64 -13.23 6.59
CA PRO A 203 -17.60 -14.62 6.12
C PRO A 203 -17.16 -14.78 4.65
N HIS A 204 -17.13 -13.71 3.87
CA HIS A 204 -16.77 -13.73 2.45
C HIS A 204 -15.31 -13.26 2.20
N THR A 205 -14.51 -13.17 3.25
CA THR A 205 -13.08 -12.88 3.12
C THR A 205 -12.32 -14.18 2.96
N TYR A 206 -11.50 -14.22 1.91
CA TYR A 206 -10.65 -15.36 1.60
C TYR A 206 -9.20 -14.94 1.73
N LEU A 207 -8.37 -15.83 2.29
CA LEU A 207 -6.93 -15.66 2.34
C LEU A 207 -6.30 -16.57 1.28
N TYR A 208 -5.40 -16.03 0.48
CA TYR A 208 -4.71 -16.76 -0.59
C TYR A 208 -3.22 -16.81 -0.34
N GLY A 209 -2.66 -18.02 -0.39
CA GLY A 209 -1.22 -18.18 -0.50
C GLY A 209 -0.75 -17.79 -1.90
N VAL A 210 0.29 -16.96 -1.98
CA VAL A 210 0.86 -16.45 -3.22
C VAL A 210 2.36 -16.74 -3.26
N GLU A 211 2.72 -18.01 -3.18
CA GLU A 211 4.09 -18.50 -3.02
C GLU A 211 5.02 -18.13 -4.20
N HIS A 212 4.46 -17.61 -5.30
CA HIS A 212 5.21 -17.41 -6.55
C HIS A 212 5.37 -15.95 -6.95
N ILE A 213 4.80 -14.99 -6.20
CA ILE A 213 4.90 -13.57 -6.53
C ILE A 213 6.22 -13.02 -5.98
N GLU A 214 7.13 -12.63 -6.89
CA GLU A 214 8.37 -11.91 -6.55
C GLU A 214 9.16 -12.54 -5.39
N LYS A 215 9.50 -13.81 -5.55
CA LYS A 215 10.10 -14.65 -4.50
C LYS A 215 11.30 -14.00 -3.82
N ASN A 216 12.21 -13.38 -4.59
CA ASN A 216 13.44 -12.78 -4.03
C ASN A 216 13.10 -11.57 -3.13
N LEU A 217 12.17 -10.72 -3.56
CA LEU A 217 11.69 -9.59 -2.75
C LEU A 217 11.04 -10.08 -1.47
N MET A 218 10.18 -11.11 -1.55
CA MET A 218 9.51 -11.65 -0.37
C MET A 218 10.48 -12.30 0.62
N GLU A 219 11.48 -13.02 0.16
CA GLU A 219 12.53 -13.58 1.03
C GLU A 219 13.39 -12.50 1.69
N LYS A 220 13.67 -11.39 0.99
CA LYS A 220 14.33 -10.22 1.57
C LYS A 220 13.48 -9.62 2.69
N LEU A 221 12.21 -9.33 2.41
CA LEU A 221 11.28 -8.74 3.37
C LEU A 221 11.07 -9.63 4.61
N LYS A 222 10.96 -10.95 4.43
CA LYS A 222 10.89 -11.90 5.56
C LYS A 222 12.09 -11.76 6.50
N ARG A 223 13.31 -11.69 5.96
CA ARG A 223 14.52 -11.54 6.77
C ARG A 223 14.56 -10.20 7.51
N GLU A 224 14.17 -9.13 6.84
CA GLU A 224 14.15 -7.79 7.41
C GLU A 224 13.06 -7.64 8.48
N MET A 225 11.89 -8.20 8.25
CA MET A 225 10.80 -8.21 9.24
C MET A 225 11.11 -9.09 10.45
N ALA A 226 11.82 -10.20 10.27
CA ALA A 226 12.24 -11.05 11.40
C ALA A 226 13.22 -10.33 12.34
N ALA A 227 13.96 -9.33 11.84
CA ALA A 227 14.84 -8.51 12.66
C ALA A 227 14.10 -7.40 13.43
N VAL A 228 12.89 -7.06 13.01
CA VAL A 228 11.99 -6.16 13.74
C VAL A 228 11.26 -7.03 14.76
N THR A 229 11.57 -6.84 16.04
CA THR A 229 10.87 -7.52 17.14
C THR A 229 9.39 -7.10 17.12
N TYR A 230 8.61 -7.82 16.36
CA TYR A 230 7.17 -7.73 16.32
C TYR A 230 6.60 -8.67 17.38
N ASP A 231 6.00 -8.11 18.41
CA ASP A 231 5.07 -8.80 19.30
C ASP A 231 3.69 -8.98 18.60
N TYR A 232 3.73 -9.31 17.27
CA TYR A 232 2.51 -9.63 16.56
C TYR A 232 2.09 -11.05 16.92
N GLN A 233 1.20 -11.15 17.90
CA GLN A 233 0.51 -12.39 18.16
C GLN A 233 -0.72 -12.45 17.26
N VAL A 234 -0.71 -13.38 16.30
CA VAL A 234 -1.90 -13.76 15.53
C VAL A 234 -3.00 -14.06 16.52
N ASN A 235 -4.04 -13.24 16.59
CA ASN A 235 -5.13 -13.50 17.49
C ASN A 235 -5.94 -14.71 17.03
N GLU A 236 -6.71 -15.33 17.94
CA GLU A 236 -7.49 -16.53 17.62
C GLU A 236 -8.47 -16.34 16.44
N LYS A 237 -8.98 -15.12 16.21
CA LYS A 237 -9.90 -14.83 15.09
C LYS A 237 -9.16 -14.87 13.76
N GLU A 238 -7.97 -14.30 13.68
CA GLU A 238 -7.09 -14.33 12.50
C GLU A 238 -6.69 -15.77 12.19
N GLN A 239 -6.28 -16.52 13.20
CA GLN A 239 -5.95 -17.94 13.06
C GLN A 239 -7.12 -18.75 12.50
N ARG A 240 -8.34 -18.54 13.03
CA ARG A 240 -9.55 -19.20 12.53
C ARG A 240 -9.93 -18.77 11.11
N ALA A 241 -9.70 -17.50 10.73
CA ALA A 241 -9.92 -17.04 9.36
C ALA A 241 -8.94 -17.71 8.39
N PHE A 242 -7.68 -17.83 8.79
CA PHE A 242 -6.64 -18.51 8.04
C PHE A 242 -6.97 -20.00 7.86
N GLU A 243 -7.30 -20.70 8.94
CA GLU A 243 -7.67 -22.14 8.91
C GLU A 243 -8.90 -22.41 8.04
N ARG A 244 -9.92 -21.54 8.11
CA ARG A 244 -11.11 -21.62 7.23
C ARG A 244 -10.74 -21.50 5.76
N SER A 245 -9.85 -20.57 5.40
CA SER A 245 -9.44 -20.36 4.02
C SER A 245 -8.63 -21.51 3.46
N LEU A 246 -7.71 -22.07 4.26
CA LEU A 246 -6.95 -23.26 3.91
C LEU A 246 -7.86 -24.49 3.71
N SER A 247 -8.86 -24.67 4.58
CA SER A 247 -9.81 -25.77 4.47
C SER A 247 -10.67 -25.67 3.19
N MET A 248 -11.03 -24.47 2.75
CA MET A 248 -11.74 -24.24 1.49
C MET A 248 -10.86 -24.48 0.27
N LYS A 249 -9.58 -24.11 0.28
CA LYS A 249 -8.62 -24.46 -0.80
C LYS A 249 -8.56 -25.96 -1.00
N THR A 250 -8.45 -26.73 0.07
CA THR A 250 -8.43 -28.20 0.01
C THR A 250 -9.71 -28.77 -0.60
N LYS A 251 -10.87 -28.16 -0.30
CA LYS A 251 -12.15 -28.56 -0.90
C LYS A 251 -12.23 -28.22 -2.40
N ILE A 252 -11.78 -27.03 -2.81
CA ILE A 252 -11.76 -26.60 -4.23
C ILE A 252 -10.79 -27.46 -5.04
N THR A 253 -9.61 -27.76 -4.52
CA THR A 253 -8.64 -28.65 -5.18
C THR A 253 -9.22 -30.06 -5.31
N LYS A 254 -9.90 -30.58 -4.28
CA LYS A 254 -10.59 -31.86 -4.35
C LYS A 254 -11.72 -31.88 -5.38
N ILE A 255 -12.51 -30.81 -5.48
CA ILE A 255 -13.57 -30.66 -6.47
C ILE A 255 -12.96 -30.63 -7.88
N ARG A 256 -11.91 -29.87 -8.12
CA ARG A 256 -11.21 -29.83 -9.42
C ARG A 256 -10.62 -31.19 -9.81
N SER A 257 -10.04 -31.93 -8.88
CA SER A 257 -9.49 -33.26 -9.14
C SER A 257 -10.57 -34.31 -9.42
N VAL A 258 -11.82 -34.13 -8.91
CA VAL A 258 -12.94 -35.01 -9.16
C VAL A 258 -13.62 -34.72 -10.53
N PHE A 259 -13.57 -33.47 -10.99
CA PHE A 259 -14.21 -33.06 -12.26
C PHE A 259 -13.22 -32.89 -13.41
N GLY A 260 -11.91 -33.15 -13.20
CA GLY A 260 -10.91 -33.13 -14.28
C GLY A 260 -10.71 -31.76 -14.92
N ILE A 261 -10.93 -30.65 -14.15
CA ILE A 261 -10.80 -29.27 -14.63
C ILE A 261 -9.57 -28.63 -13.99
#